data_5bb80fc6f61d04f5695c10551f6f32ff
#
_entry.id   5bb80fc6f61d04f5695c10551f6f32ff
#
_cell.length_a   1.000
_cell.length_b   1.000
_cell.length_c   1.000
_cell.angle_alpha   90.00
_cell.angle_beta   90.00
_cell.angle_gamma   90.00
#
_symmetry.space_group_name_H-M   'P 1'
#
loop_
_entity.id
_entity.type
_entity.pdbx_description
1 polymer ?
#
loop_
_entity_poly.entity_id
_entity_poly.type
_entity_poly.pdbx_seq_one_letter_code
_entity_poly.pdbx_strand_id
1 'polypeptide(L)'
;IKYALKDLSRNYKKLSSIIVTLFISLFILSAIFTIEDSLKKELNDNARSLLGGDLEIDYNRNEGNIELVNQVKEFATISQMIEFSTMVSTIDREKNKSLFTRIKTVDTKYPLYGSVDYEPAGAFDRMHNEPNTLLINESLSKNLNLKINEKIKVQNQLFTIIGIVKSVPDVSGFVAFGDWALAGNQTLEILKLNGIGSFLNYEYKVKFNESDDAKKLEKRIEDIFKDDQKVKLRYPENSASGLKRIINNFSQFLSLVSISAMLIAGIGIANTLLSFINQNNMSIAVRKAVGFYSGNIKTLYYLQLLILLLVITTFAYGSSFLIVPIVDQYLSDGLGLNVSPVFSILNFIKIFLVGLLVLVIFSIPTISSIDQVRASNLFRNVFQNLEFYYSKKS
;
A
#
# COMPACT_ATOMS: atom_id res chain seq x y z
N ILE A 1 5.43 -28.47 -28.16
CA ILE A 1 4.34 -27.86 -27.36
C ILE A 1 3.19 -28.86 -27.16
N LYS A 2 2.58 -29.44 -28.22
CA LYS A 2 1.44 -30.40 -28.10
C LYS A 2 1.76 -31.58 -27.17
N TYR A 3 2.95 -32.16 -27.26
CA TYR A 3 3.37 -33.27 -26.36
C TYR A 3 3.52 -32.81 -24.90
N ALA A 4 4.09 -31.63 -24.67
CA ALA A 4 4.25 -31.07 -23.33
C ALA A 4 2.88 -30.86 -22.65
N LEU A 5 1.92 -30.27 -23.36
CA LEU A 5 0.56 -30.04 -22.86
C LEU A 5 -0.17 -31.34 -22.56
N LYS A 6 -0.07 -32.35 -23.46
CA LYS A 6 -0.72 -33.65 -23.25
C LYS A 6 -0.12 -34.42 -22.05
N ASP A 7 1.19 -34.36 -21.88
CA ASP A 7 1.90 -34.98 -20.76
C ASP A 7 1.54 -34.29 -19.44
N LEU A 8 1.45 -32.96 -19.45
CA LEU A 8 1.04 -32.13 -18.32
C LEU A 8 -0.38 -32.44 -17.86
N SER A 9 -1.33 -32.56 -18.81
CA SER A 9 -2.73 -32.91 -18.53
C SER A 9 -2.90 -34.31 -17.95
N ARG A 10 -2.02 -35.25 -18.28
CA ARG A 10 -2.05 -36.62 -17.72
C ARG A 10 -1.41 -36.74 -16.34
N ASN A 11 -0.46 -35.85 -16.03
CA ASN A 11 0.36 -35.91 -14.81
C ASN A 11 0.06 -34.79 -13.82
N TYR A 12 -1.02 -34.00 -14.00
CA TYR A 12 -1.31 -32.82 -13.16
C TYR A 12 -1.41 -33.13 -11.67
N LYS A 13 -1.97 -34.32 -11.31
CA LYS A 13 -2.05 -34.76 -9.91
C LYS A 13 -0.66 -34.96 -9.27
N LYS A 14 0.33 -35.41 -10.03
CA LYS A 14 1.72 -35.59 -9.54
C LYS A 14 2.44 -34.25 -9.39
N LEU A 15 2.02 -33.22 -10.14
CA LEU A 15 2.57 -31.87 -10.11
C LEU A 15 1.79 -30.93 -9.19
N SER A 16 0.72 -31.40 -8.52
CA SER A 16 -0.16 -30.58 -7.71
C SER A 16 0.57 -29.83 -6.60
N SER A 17 1.58 -30.42 -5.96
CA SER A 17 2.39 -29.73 -4.95
C SER A 17 3.17 -28.55 -5.55
N ILE A 18 3.75 -28.70 -6.75
CA ILE A 18 4.41 -27.59 -7.45
C ILE A 18 3.41 -26.49 -7.77
N ILE A 19 2.23 -26.87 -8.29
CA ILE A 19 1.17 -25.93 -8.65
C ILE A 19 0.74 -25.11 -7.45
N VAL A 20 0.46 -25.76 -6.32
CA VAL A 20 -0.02 -25.10 -5.09
C VAL A 20 1.07 -24.19 -4.51
N THR A 21 2.30 -24.66 -4.36
CA THR A 21 3.38 -23.86 -3.79
C THR A 21 3.75 -22.67 -4.66
N LEU A 22 3.84 -22.83 -5.98
CA LEU A 22 4.05 -21.73 -6.91
C LEU A 22 2.89 -20.74 -6.89
N PHE A 23 1.65 -21.24 -6.90
CA PHE A 23 0.47 -20.39 -6.87
C PHE A 23 0.44 -19.51 -5.63
N ILE A 24 0.60 -20.07 -4.43
CA ILE A 24 0.58 -19.32 -3.19
C ILE A 24 1.68 -18.27 -3.16
N SER A 25 2.90 -18.63 -3.52
CA SER A 25 4.04 -17.70 -3.51
C SER A 25 3.88 -16.55 -4.52
N LEU A 26 3.45 -16.87 -5.74
CA LEU A 26 3.20 -15.86 -6.77
C LEU A 26 1.97 -15.01 -6.46
N PHE A 27 0.94 -15.58 -5.83
CA PHE A 27 -0.24 -14.88 -5.39
C PHE A 27 0.08 -13.81 -4.33
N ILE A 28 0.86 -14.18 -3.30
CA ILE A 28 1.28 -13.22 -2.26
C ILE A 28 2.08 -12.08 -2.89
N LEU A 29 3.05 -12.38 -3.74
CA LEU A 29 3.83 -11.37 -4.44
C LEU A 29 2.96 -10.48 -5.34
N SER A 30 2.01 -11.09 -6.07
CA SER A 30 1.06 -10.37 -6.93
C SER A 30 0.16 -9.44 -6.13
N ALA A 31 -0.36 -9.91 -4.99
CA ALA A 31 -1.21 -9.13 -4.11
C ALA A 31 -0.50 -7.87 -3.59
N ILE A 32 0.77 -8.01 -3.17
CA ILE A 32 1.57 -6.89 -2.70
C ILE A 32 1.75 -5.83 -3.79
N PHE A 33 2.17 -6.23 -4.99
CA PHE A 33 2.37 -5.28 -6.10
C PHE A 33 1.06 -4.64 -6.58
N THR A 34 -0.05 -5.40 -6.58
CA THR A 34 -1.35 -4.86 -6.97
C THR A 34 -1.85 -3.83 -5.95
N ILE A 35 -1.72 -4.09 -4.65
CA ILE A 35 -2.08 -3.14 -3.60
C ILE A 35 -1.19 -1.89 -3.67
N GLU A 36 0.12 -2.06 -3.84
CA GLU A 36 1.08 -0.95 -3.96
C GLU A 36 0.73 -0.02 -5.12
N ASP A 37 0.49 -0.57 -6.32
CA ASP A 37 0.15 0.22 -7.50
C ASP A 37 -1.21 0.92 -7.34
N SER A 38 -2.19 0.22 -6.76
CA SER A 38 -3.51 0.77 -6.48
C SER A 38 -3.44 1.95 -5.51
N LEU A 39 -2.68 1.80 -4.42
CA LEU A 39 -2.46 2.89 -3.45
C LEU A 39 -1.69 4.06 -4.07
N LYS A 40 -0.63 3.80 -4.85
CA LYS A 40 0.13 4.86 -5.52
C LYS A 40 -0.72 5.63 -6.51
N LYS A 41 -1.60 4.94 -7.24
CA LYS A 41 -2.52 5.60 -8.15
C LYS A 41 -3.49 6.48 -7.40
N GLU A 42 -4.14 5.96 -6.37
CA GLU A 42 -5.08 6.73 -5.54
C GLU A 42 -4.42 7.98 -4.95
N LEU A 43 -3.21 7.86 -4.40
CA LEU A 43 -2.45 9.00 -3.88
C LEU A 43 -2.07 10.02 -4.94
N ASN A 44 -1.84 9.60 -6.18
CA ASN A 44 -1.52 10.51 -7.27
C ASN A 44 -2.77 11.18 -7.84
N ASP A 45 -3.86 10.43 -8.01
CA ASP A 45 -5.13 10.93 -8.54
C ASP A 45 -5.76 11.95 -7.57
N ASN A 46 -5.62 11.73 -6.26
CA ASN A 46 -6.13 12.60 -5.22
C ASN A 46 -5.07 13.54 -4.61
N ALA A 47 -3.93 13.72 -5.27
CA ALA A 47 -2.80 14.46 -4.73
C ALA A 47 -3.15 15.90 -4.33
N ARG A 48 -4.00 16.60 -5.11
CA ARG A 48 -4.48 17.96 -4.80
C ARG A 48 -5.40 17.98 -3.58
N SER A 49 -6.29 17.01 -3.47
CA SER A 49 -7.16 16.86 -2.31
C SER A 49 -6.35 16.53 -1.04
N LEU A 50 -5.38 15.62 -1.17
CA LEU A 50 -4.48 15.23 -0.05
C LEU A 50 -3.55 16.36 0.40
N LEU A 51 -3.17 17.27 -0.50
CA LEU A 51 -2.46 18.50 -0.16
C LEU A 51 -3.41 19.55 0.42
N GLY A 52 -4.68 19.52 0.01
CA GLY A 52 -5.66 20.57 0.27
C GLY A 52 -5.52 21.79 -0.64
N GLY A 53 -4.72 21.70 -1.71
CA GLY A 53 -4.41 22.81 -2.62
C GLY A 53 -3.65 22.37 -3.86
N ASP A 54 -3.47 23.31 -4.80
CA ASP A 54 -2.54 23.17 -5.92
C ASP A 54 -1.09 23.40 -5.49
N LEU A 55 -0.90 24.12 -4.37
CA LEU A 55 0.38 24.36 -3.71
C LEU A 55 0.12 24.64 -2.23
N GLU A 56 1.07 24.29 -1.37
CA GLU A 56 1.08 24.61 0.04
C GLU A 56 2.33 25.39 0.39
N ILE A 57 2.13 26.51 1.10
CA ILE A 57 3.18 27.32 1.69
C ILE A 57 3.23 26.98 3.18
N ASP A 58 4.27 26.27 3.61
CA ASP A 58 4.43 25.78 4.98
C ASP A 58 5.51 26.57 5.71
N TYR A 59 5.12 27.20 6.81
CA TYR A 59 5.98 27.87 7.77
C TYR A 59 6.00 27.12 9.08
N ASN A 60 7.09 26.43 9.35
CA ASN A 60 7.27 25.69 10.57
C ASN A 60 7.60 26.63 11.74
N ARG A 61 6.77 26.65 12.77
CA ARG A 61 6.93 27.37 14.05
C ARG A 61 6.82 28.90 14.01
N ASN A 62 6.40 29.48 12.92
CA ASN A 62 6.16 30.94 12.86
C ASN A 62 5.12 31.26 11.78
N GLU A 63 4.55 32.46 11.84
CA GLU A 63 3.51 32.92 10.93
C GLU A 63 4.04 33.18 9.50
N GLY A 64 5.35 33.22 9.34
CA GLY A 64 6.01 33.52 8.08
C GLY A 64 5.96 34.99 7.66
N ASN A 65 6.27 35.24 6.39
CA ASN A 65 6.20 36.56 5.81
C ASN A 65 4.81 36.79 5.21
N ILE A 66 3.93 37.45 5.97
CA ILE A 66 2.54 37.72 5.58
C ILE A 66 2.48 38.59 4.30
N GLU A 67 3.46 39.48 4.09
CA GLU A 67 3.48 40.33 2.88
C GLU A 67 3.65 39.47 1.62
N LEU A 68 4.53 38.46 1.65
CA LEU A 68 4.70 37.54 0.54
C LEU A 68 3.44 36.67 0.31
N VAL A 69 2.82 36.18 1.39
CA VAL A 69 1.56 35.46 1.30
C VAL A 69 0.45 36.32 0.70
N ASN A 70 0.39 37.60 1.07
CA ASN A 70 -0.60 38.54 0.51
C ASN A 70 -0.38 38.79 -0.99
N GLN A 71 0.86 38.82 -1.49
CA GLN A 71 1.13 38.88 -2.93
C GLN A 71 0.52 37.68 -3.69
N VAL A 72 0.54 36.48 -3.08
CA VAL A 72 -0.10 35.30 -3.69
C VAL A 72 -1.61 35.40 -3.68
N LYS A 73 -2.22 36.05 -2.67
CA LYS A 73 -3.69 36.28 -2.62
C LYS A 73 -4.22 37.13 -3.77
N GLU A 74 -3.36 37.92 -4.45
CA GLU A 74 -3.76 38.75 -5.59
C GLU A 74 -4.18 37.91 -6.82
N PHE A 75 -3.63 36.71 -6.97
CA PHE A 75 -3.87 35.86 -8.14
C PHE A 75 -4.31 34.42 -7.81
N ALA A 76 -4.42 34.07 -6.53
CA ALA A 76 -4.87 32.74 -6.10
C ALA A 76 -5.74 32.83 -4.84
N THR A 77 -6.60 31.84 -4.67
CA THR A 77 -7.37 31.68 -3.43
C THR A 77 -6.50 30.99 -2.38
N ILE A 78 -6.41 31.59 -1.19
CA ILE A 78 -5.65 31.02 -0.07
C ILE A 78 -6.60 30.71 1.08
N SER A 79 -6.43 29.52 1.68
CA SER A 79 -6.98 29.12 2.97
C SER A 79 -5.84 28.95 3.96
N GLN A 80 -5.98 29.55 5.14
CA GLN A 80 -5.01 29.48 6.22
C GLN A 80 -5.38 28.38 7.20
N MET A 81 -4.44 27.52 7.49
CA MET A 81 -4.53 26.51 8.54
C MET A 81 -3.39 26.67 9.53
N ILE A 82 -3.68 26.48 10.82
CA ILE A 82 -2.66 26.54 11.86
C ILE A 82 -2.78 25.28 12.71
N GLU A 83 -1.67 24.58 12.83
CA GLU A 83 -1.61 23.32 13.56
C GLU A 83 -0.74 23.46 14.80
N PHE A 84 -1.22 22.96 15.92
CA PHE A 84 -0.48 22.84 17.17
C PHE A 84 -0.86 21.60 17.93
N SER A 85 0.03 21.19 18.82
CA SER A 85 -0.21 20.02 19.68
C SER A 85 -0.29 20.44 21.13
N THR A 86 -1.30 19.91 21.84
CA THR A 86 -1.54 20.25 23.24
C THR A 86 -2.16 19.07 24.00
N MET A 87 -2.19 19.19 25.33
CA MET A 87 -2.91 18.23 26.18
C MET A 87 -4.40 18.56 26.20
N VAL A 88 -5.19 17.54 25.94
CA VAL A 88 -6.66 17.56 26.06
C VAL A 88 -7.06 16.62 27.16
N SER A 89 -7.93 17.04 28.07
CA SER A 89 -8.34 16.24 29.22
C SER A 89 -9.86 16.27 29.45
N THR A 90 -10.38 15.16 29.96
CA THR A 90 -11.76 15.06 30.40
C THR A 90 -11.97 15.89 31.66
N ILE A 91 -13.19 16.42 31.87
CA ILE A 91 -13.53 17.23 33.04
C ILE A 91 -13.94 16.33 34.21
N ASP A 92 -14.45 15.15 33.90
CA ASP A 92 -14.96 14.21 34.91
C ASP A 92 -13.83 13.63 35.74
N ARG A 93 -13.89 13.83 37.05
CA ARG A 93 -12.85 13.38 38.00
C ARG A 93 -12.70 11.86 38.06
N GLU A 94 -13.77 11.11 37.76
CA GLU A 94 -13.70 9.64 37.70
C GLU A 94 -13.03 9.12 36.44
N LYS A 95 -13.04 9.90 35.35
CA LYS A 95 -12.44 9.52 34.05
C LYS A 95 -11.08 10.13 33.82
N ASN A 96 -10.58 11.02 34.66
CA ASN A 96 -9.35 11.82 34.57
C ASN A 96 -8.30 11.34 33.52
N LYS A 97 -8.71 11.32 32.27
CA LYS A 97 -7.85 10.93 31.13
C LYS A 97 -7.36 12.18 30.43
N SER A 98 -6.08 12.16 30.07
CA SER A 98 -5.45 13.20 29.27
C SER A 98 -4.70 12.59 28.10
N LEU A 99 -4.85 13.19 26.93
CA LEU A 99 -4.16 12.76 25.71
C LEU A 99 -3.45 13.95 25.07
N PHE A 100 -2.28 13.70 24.51
CA PHE A 100 -1.59 14.65 23.67
C PHE A 100 -2.23 14.64 22.31
N THR A 101 -2.92 15.72 21.97
CA THR A 101 -3.80 15.83 20.81
C THR A 101 -3.34 16.94 19.91
N ARG A 102 -3.45 16.72 18.63
CA ARG A 102 -3.18 17.74 17.62
C ARG A 102 -4.46 18.50 17.32
N ILE A 103 -4.40 19.83 17.36
CA ILE A 103 -5.52 20.70 17.02
C ILE A 103 -5.15 21.46 15.75
N LYS A 104 -6.03 21.37 14.76
CA LYS A 104 -5.93 22.10 13.51
C LYS A 104 -7.01 23.18 13.48
N THR A 105 -6.59 24.45 13.45
CA THR A 105 -7.53 25.55 13.21
C THR A 105 -7.60 25.85 11.73
N VAL A 106 -8.81 26.13 11.24
CA VAL A 106 -9.07 26.37 9.84
C VAL A 106 -9.91 27.63 9.65
N ASP A 107 -9.71 28.31 8.51
CA ASP A 107 -10.51 29.46 8.12
C ASP A 107 -11.81 29.03 7.42
N THR A 108 -12.67 30.00 7.11
CA THR A 108 -13.97 29.76 6.45
C THR A 108 -13.88 29.34 4.99
N LYS A 109 -12.68 29.39 4.38
CA LYS A 109 -12.45 28.91 3.00
C LYS A 109 -12.03 27.45 2.93
N TYR A 110 -11.69 26.87 4.08
CA TYR A 110 -11.35 25.46 4.17
C TYR A 110 -12.59 24.57 4.01
N PRO A 111 -12.52 23.46 3.28
CA PRO A 111 -11.42 23.00 2.46
C PRO A 111 -11.47 23.60 1.03
N LEU A 112 -10.31 23.86 0.41
CA LEU A 112 -10.25 24.33 -0.99
C LEU A 112 -10.50 23.21 -2.00
N TYR A 113 -10.18 21.96 -1.63
CA TYR A 113 -10.41 20.73 -2.41
C TYR A 113 -11.00 19.65 -1.50
N GLY A 114 -11.90 18.83 -2.07
CA GLY A 114 -12.58 17.78 -1.33
C GLY A 114 -13.68 18.31 -0.41
N SER A 115 -14.06 17.49 0.57
CA SER A 115 -15.07 17.81 1.58
C SER A 115 -14.70 17.23 2.94
N VAL A 116 -15.16 17.85 4.00
CA VAL A 116 -15.06 17.30 5.37
C VAL A 116 -16.32 16.47 5.61
N ASP A 117 -16.14 15.21 6.02
CA ASP A 117 -17.25 14.35 6.46
C ASP A 117 -17.36 14.39 7.98
N TYR A 118 -18.52 14.83 8.48
CA TYR A 118 -18.75 15.06 9.92
C TYR A 118 -20.21 14.86 10.30
N GLU A 119 -20.44 14.59 11.55
CA GLU A 119 -21.77 14.47 12.18
C GLU A 119 -21.84 15.31 13.47
N PRO A 120 -22.99 16.00 13.75
CA PRO A 120 -24.20 16.19 12.94
C PRO A 120 -24.03 17.25 11.84
N ALA A 121 -24.94 17.26 10.88
CA ALA A 121 -24.97 18.29 9.84
C ALA A 121 -25.00 19.71 10.45
N GLY A 122 -24.25 20.65 9.83
CA GLY A 122 -24.11 22.03 10.28
C GLY A 122 -23.11 22.26 11.43
N ALA A 123 -22.51 21.21 11.99
CA ALA A 123 -21.51 21.37 13.04
C ALA A 123 -20.25 22.11 12.59
N PHE A 124 -19.88 21.96 11.32
CA PHE A 124 -18.73 22.66 10.74
C PHE A 124 -18.93 24.17 10.68
N ASP A 125 -20.11 24.65 10.24
CA ASP A 125 -20.45 26.06 10.21
C ASP A 125 -20.54 26.66 11.62
N ARG A 126 -21.09 25.89 12.56
CA ARG A 126 -21.13 26.28 13.98
C ARG A 126 -19.73 26.45 14.58
N MET A 127 -18.77 25.61 14.20
CA MET A 127 -17.39 25.71 14.65
C MET A 127 -16.75 27.06 14.28
N HIS A 128 -17.10 27.64 13.13
CA HIS A 128 -16.61 28.95 12.70
C HIS A 128 -17.32 30.12 13.39
N ASN A 129 -18.59 29.93 13.79
CA ASN A 129 -19.43 31.00 14.32
C ASN A 129 -19.51 31.01 15.85
N GLU A 130 -19.35 29.86 16.51
CA GLU A 130 -19.45 29.72 17.96
C GLU A 130 -18.05 29.55 18.58
N PRO A 131 -17.64 30.43 19.54
CA PRO A 131 -16.36 30.30 20.23
C PRO A 131 -16.38 29.06 21.16
N ASN A 132 -15.19 28.58 21.52
CA ASN A 132 -15.01 27.43 22.41
C ASN A 132 -15.71 26.14 21.92
N THR A 133 -15.74 25.91 20.63
CA THR A 133 -16.28 24.69 20.02
C THR A 133 -15.21 23.93 19.28
N LEU A 134 -15.35 22.59 19.28
CA LEU A 134 -14.42 21.68 18.61
C LEU A 134 -15.20 20.59 17.88
N LEU A 135 -14.65 20.18 16.75
CA LEU A 135 -14.96 18.92 16.10
C LEU A 135 -13.82 17.94 16.39
N ILE A 136 -14.11 16.77 16.88
CA ILE A 136 -13.09 15.76 17.22
C ILE A 136 -13.15 14.58 16.27
N ASN A 137 -12.03 13.91 16.03
CA ASN A 137 -12.05 12.69 15.24
C ASN A 137 -12.56 11.50 16.06
N GLU A 138 -12.93 10.41 15.37
CA GLU A 138 -13.47 9.21 16.02
C GLU A 138 -12.46 8.57 17.00
N SER A 139 -11.15 8.62 16.70
CA SER A 139 -10.12 8.08 17.57
C SER A 139 -10.12 8.80 18.93
N LEU A 140 -10.11 10.14 18.93
CA LEU A 140 -10.14 10.94 20.16
C LEU A 140 -11.44 10.71 20.94
N SER A 141 -12.59 10.61 20.24
CA SER A 141 -13.88 10.28 20.85
C SER A 141 -13.83 8.92 21.57
N LYS A 142 -13.31 7.89 20.92
CA LYS A 142 -13.19 6.53 21.49
C LYS A 142 -12.20 6.48 22.66
N ASN A 143 -11.01 7.09 22.52
CA ASN A 143 -9.95 7.01 23.51
C ASN A 143 -10.28 7.73 24.82
N LEU A 144 -10.95 8.88 24.74
CA LEU A 144 -11.40 9.64 25.90
C LEU A 144 -12.84 9.33 26.30
N ASN A 145 -13.55 8.47 25.54
CA ASN A 145 -14.97 8.14 25.72
C ASN A 145 -15.84 9.41 25.78
N LEU A 146 -15.69 10.27 24.78
CA LEU A 146 -16.36 11.56 24.65
C LEU A 146 -17.54 11.49 23.70
N LYS A 147 -18.59 12.22 24.01
CA LYS A 147 -19.81 12.33 23.19
C LYS A 147 -20.03 13.79 22.74
N ILE A 148 -20.86 13.95 21.74
CA ILE A 148 -21.30 15.27 21.27
C ILE A 148 -22.04 15.98 22.41
N ASN A 149 -21.81 17.29 22.52
CA ASN A 149 -22.26 18.21 23.58
C ASN A 149 -21.54 18.03 24.94
N GLU A 150 -20.57 17.14 25.06
CA GLU A 150 -19.72 17.11 26.24
C GLU A 150 -18.65 18.19 26.18
N LYS A 151 -18.18 18.60 27.36
CA LYS A 151 -17.09 19.59 27.47
C LYS A 151 -15.77 18.90 27.74
N ILE A 152 -14.73 19.40 27.11
CA ILE A 152 -13.34 18.99 27.32
C ILE A 152 -12.48 20.18 27.71
N LYS A 153 -11.40 19.92 28.41
CA LYS A 153 -10.41 20.92 28.78
C LYS A 153 -9.25 20.86 27.80
N VAL A 154 -9.01 21.97 27.09
CA VAL A 154 -7.85 22.17 26.23
C VAL A 154 -6.95 23.17 26.92
N GLN A 155 -5.77 22.75 27.38
CA GLN A 155 -4.96 23.53 28.31
C GLN A 155 -5.77 23.94 29.54
N ASN A 156 -6.05 25.25 29.69
CA ASN A 156 -6.82 25.81 30.79
C ASN A 156 -8.23 26.30 30.40
N GLN A 157 -8.64 26.11 29.16
CA GLN A 157 -9.93 26.54 28.62
C GLN A 157 -10.89 25.36 28.40
N LEU A 158 -12.18 25.63 28.55
CA LEU A 158 -13.23 24.64 28.32
C LEU A 158 -13.79 24.78 26.91
N PHE A 159 -13.83 23.69 26.18
CA PHE A 159 -14.41 23.59 24.85
C PHE A 159 -15.56 22.61 24.84
N THR A 160 -16.57 22.89 24.01
CA THR A 160 -17.71 21.99 23.77
C THR A 160 -17.49 21.20 22.49
N ILE A 161 -17.66 19.92 22.55
CA ILE A 161 -17.62 19.04 21.37
C ILE A 161 -18.96 19.19 20.63
N ILE A 162 -18.94 19.74 19.42
CA ILE A 162 -20.17 19.96 18.64
C ILE A 162 -20.37 18.95 17.52
N GLY A 163 -19.37 18.08 17.26
CA GLY A 163 -19.50 17.02 16.28
C GLY A 163 -18.26 16.12 16.23
N ILE A 164 -18.44 15.04 15.48
CA ILE A 164 -17.39 14.05 15.22
C ILE A 164 -17.05 14.11 13.71
N VAL A 165 -15.75 14.19 13.41
CA VAL A 165 -15.23 14.18 12.04
C VAL A 165 -14.83 12.77 11.69
N LYS A 166 -15.33 12.27 10.57
CA LYS A 166 -15.00 10.96 10.00
C LYS A 166 -13.80 11.04 9.08
N SER A 167 -13.78 12.05 8.20
CA SER A 167 -12.67 12.26 7.26
C SER A 167 -12.47 13.74 6.93
N VAL A 168 -11.24 14.09 6.60
CA VAL A 168 -10.84 15.38 6.06
C VAL A 168 -10.04 15.17 4.77
N PRO A 169 -10.11 16.09 3.78
CA PRO A 169 -9.46 15.87 2.50
C PRO A 169 -7.93 15.93 2.60
N ASP A 170 -7.39 16.83 3.39
CA ASP A 170 -5.96 17.11 3.53
C ASP A 170 -5.29 16.20 4.57
N VAL A 171 -5.32 14.91 4.31
CA VAL A 171 -4.66 13.91 5.17
C VAL A 171 -3.16 13.93 4.92
N SER A 172 -2.47 15.00 5.31
CA SER A 172 -1.02 15.05 5.22
C SER A 172 -0.38 14.39 6.46
N GLY A 173 0.28 13.25 6.25
CA GLY A 173 1.14 12.62 7.24
C GLY A 173 0.44 11.90 8.39
N PHE A 174 1.03 11.99 9.59
CA PHE A 174 0.62 11.26 10.81
C PHE A 174 -0.79 11.62 11.35
N VAL A 175 -1.43 12.66 10.83
CA VAL A 175 -2.79 13.06 11.22
C VAL A 175 -3.82 11.98 10.96
N ALA A 176 -3.57 11.17 9.93
CA ALA A 176 -4.46 10.06 9.58
C ALA A 176 -4.60 8.98 10.67
N PHE A 177 -3.61 8.85 11.55
CA PHE A 177 -3.51 7.73 12.50
C PHE A 177 -3.55 8.13 13.97
N GLY A 178 -3.76 9.40 14.31
CA GLY A 178 -3.69 9.89 15.67
C GLY A 178 -4.97 10.56 16.17
N ASP A 179 -4.92 11.04 17.41
CA ASP A 179 -5.97 11.82 18.02
C ASP A 179 -5.83 13.29 17.60
N TRP A 180 -6.87 13.84 16.97
CA TRP A 180 -6.88 15.22 16.50
C TRP A 180 -8.27 15.85 16.58
N ALA A 181 -8.28 17.18 16.52
CA ALA A 181 -9.50 17.97 16.51
C ALA A 181 -9.40 19.12 15.50
N LEU A 182 -10.54 19.55 14.96
CA LEU A 182 -10.69 20.78 14.19
C LEU A 182 -11.31 21.89 15.06
N ALA A 183 -10.84 23.12 14.81
CA ALA A 183 -11.34 24.31 15.46
C ALA A 183 -11.38 25.50 14.50
N GLY A 184 -12.18 26.50 14.79
CA GLY A 184 -12.12 27.79 14.11
C GLY A 184 -10.88 28.61 14.54
N ASN A 185 -10.42 29.55 13.69
CA ASN A 185 -9.21 30.37 13.96
C ASN A 185 -9.29 31.20 15.24
N GLN A 186 -10.50 31.52 15.73
CA GLN A 186 -10.72 32.18 17.00
C GLN A 186 -10.16 31.42 18.22
N THR A 187 -9.95 30.11 18.08
CA THR A 187 -9.38 29.25 19.12
C THR A 187 -7.97 29.67 19.52
N LEU A 188 -7.17 30.24 18.61
CA LEU A 188 -5.81 30.69 18.88
C LEU A 188 -5.80 31.86 19.87
N GLU A 189 -6.75 32.80 19.73
CA GLU A 189 -6.90 33.94 20.64
C GLU A 189 -7.38 33.47 22.03
N ILE A 190 -8.36 32.56 22.07
CA ILE A 190 -8.92 31.97 23.28
C ILE A 190 -7.83 31.27 24.10
N LEU A 191 -6.97 30.51 23.43
CA LEU A 191 -5.87 29.77 24.05
C LEU A 191 -4.63 30.66 24.28
N LYS A 192 -4.64 31.93 23.84
CA LYS A 192 -3.53 32.88 23.92
C LYS A 192 -2.23 32.37 23.29
N LEU A 193 -2.37 31.67 22.18
CA LEU A 193 -1.24 31.06 21.47
C LEU A 193 -0.52 31.98 20.53
N ASN A 194 -1.00 33.24 20.33
CA ASN A 194 -0.37 34.25 19.47
C ASN A 194 0.88 34.89 20.08
N GLY A 195 1.43 34.31 21.16
CA GLY A 195 2.60 34.83 21.88
C GLY A 195 3.94 34.21 21.45
N ILE A 196 5.02 34.91 21.80
CA ILE A 196 6.41 34.43 21.60
C ILE A 196 6.58 33.08 22.33
N GLY A 197 7.05 32.06 21.62
CA GLY A 197 7.29 30.71 22.17
C GLY A 197 6.23 29.66 21.89
N SER A 198 5.15 30.02 21.21
CA SER A 198 4.18 29.07 20.75
C SER A 198 4.72 28.26 19.54
N PHE A 199 4.63 26.95 19.61
CA PHE A 199 5.03 26.08 18.50
C PHE A 199 3.82 25.87 17.56
N LEU A 200 3.56 26.86 16.72
CA LEU A 200 2.47 26.85 15.74
C LEU A 200 3.05 26.59 14.35
N ASN A 201 2.48 25.64 13.63
CA ASN A 201 2.79 25.42 12.22
C ASN A 201 1.72 26.15 11.39
N TYR A 202 2.15 27.04 10.52
CA TYR A 202 1.29 27.78 9.62
C TYR A 202 1.35 27.20 8.22
N GLU A 203 0.22 26.75 7.74
CA GLU A 203 0.05 26.20 6.40
C GLU A 203 -0.93 27.06 5.62
N TYR A 204 -0.50 27.54 4.46
CA TYR A 204 -1.35 28.28 3.55
C TYR A 204 -1.60 27.43 2.33
N LYS A 205 -2.83 26.92 2.20
CA LYS A 205 -3.25 26.15 1.04
C LYS A 205 -3.64 27.11 -0.08
N VAL A 206 -3.12 26.86 -1.26
CA VAL A 206 -3.29 27.74 -2.44
C VAL A 206 -4.09 27.00 -3.51
N LYS A 207 -5.13 27.62 -4.02
CA LYS A 207 -5.91 27.14 -5.16
C LYS A 207 -5.80 28.12 -6.31
N PHE A 208 -5.32 27.64 -7.46
CA PHE A 208 -5.21 28.43 -8.68
C PHE A 208 -6.58 28.56 -9.36
N ASN A 209 -6.77 29.64 -10.15
CA ASN A 209 -7.96 29.77 -10.98
C ASN A 209 -7.85 28.82 -12.19
N GLU A 210 -8.98 28.25 -12.61
CA GLU A 210 -9.02 27.22 -13.68
C GLU A 210 -8.49 27.70 -15.04
N SER A 211 -8.44 29.00 -15.27
CA SER A 211 -7.97 29.63 -16.52
C SER A 211 -6.46 29.79 -16.62
N ASP A 212 -5.73 29.58 -15.54
CA ASP A 212 -4.31 29.92 -15.44
C ASP A 212 -3.40 28.71 -15.68
N ASP A 213 -2.23 28.98 -16.26
CA ASP A 213 -1.19 27.97 -16.43
C ASP A 213 -0.53 27.67 -15.08
N ALA A 214 -0.89 26.53 -14.46
CA ALA A 214 -0.42 26.13 -13.13
C ALA A 214 1.11 26.21 -13.00
N LYS A 215 1.86 25.77 -14.02
CA LYS A 215 3.34 25.80 -13.99
C LYS A 215 3.91 27.23 -13.96
N LYS A 216 3.24 28.18 -14.61
CA LYS A 216 3.66 29.57 -14.54
C LYS A 216 3.40 30.19 -13.17
N LEU A 217 2.26 29.82 -12.55
CA LEU A 217 1.91 30.27 -11.21
C LEU A 217 2.83 29.67 -10.15
N GLU A 218 3.13 28.39 -10.24
CA GLU A 218 4.10 27.72 -9.38
C GLU A 218 5.44 28.44 -9.42
N LYS A 219 5.98 28.69 -10.63
CA LYS A 219 7.25 29.40 -10.78
C LYS A 219 7.19 30.83 -10.25
N ARG A 220 6.06 31.54 -10.45
CA ARG A 220 5.86 32.87 -9.89
C ARG A 220 5.89 32.87 -8.35
N ILE A 221 5.28 31.84 -7.73
CA ILE A 221 5.31 31.68 -6.29
C ILE A 221 6.74 31.34 -5.81
N GLU A 222 7.45 30.47 -6.50
CA GLU A 222 8.86 30.18 -6.22
C GLU A 222 9.73 31.44 -6.26
N ASP A 223 9.52 32.31 -7.26
CA ASP A 223 10.25 33.56 -7.39
C ASP A 223 9.90 34.54 -6.23
N ILE A 224 8.64 34.60 -5.80
CA ILE A 224 8.18 35.43 -4.66
C ILE A 224 8.87 34.99 -3.36
N PHE A 225 8.98 33.68 -3.13
CA PHE A 225 9.54 33.14 -1.89
C PHE A 225 11.02 32.81 -1.96
N LYS A 226 11.70 33.12 -3.06
CA LYS A 226 13.09 32.72 -3.32
C LYS A 226 14.07 33.10 -2.21
N ASP A 227 13.88 34.26 -1.60
CA ASP A 227 14.76 34.79 -0.57
C ASP A 227 14.32 34.43 0.85
N ASP A 228 13.17 33.78 1.01
CA ASP A 228 12.66 33.32 2.30
C ASP A 228 13.08 31.87 2.61
N GLN A 229 14.18 31.73 3.35
CA GLN A 229 14.72 30.40 3.73
C GLN A 229 13.86 29.64 4.75
N LYS A 230 12.83 30.26 5.32
CA LYS A 230 11.97 29.64 6.34
C LYS A 230 10.77 28.95 5.76
N VAL A 231 10.42 29.26 4.52
CA VAL A 231 9.28 28.68 3.82
C VAL A 231 9.63 27.34 3.22
N LYS A 232 8.65 26.44 3.22
CA LYS A 232 8.69 25.21 2.44
C LYS A 232 7.49 25.20 1.50
N LEU A 233 7.76 25.18 0.22
CA LEU A 233 6.73 25.00 -0.80
C LEU A 233 6.52 23.51 -1.03
N ARG A 234 5.28 23.07 -0.90
CA ARG A 234 4.89 21.67 -1.17
C ARG A 234 3.92 21.62 -2.34
N TYR A 235 4.16 20.67 -3.21
CA TYR A 235 3.36 20.44 -4.41
C TYR A 235 2.53 19.17 -4.26
N PRO A 236 1.41 19.00 -5.00
CA PRO A 236 0.57 17.81 -4.92
C PRO A 236 1.35 16.50 -5.12
N GLU A 237 2.34 16.49 -6.01
CA GLU A 237 3.18 15.31 -6.27
C GLU A 237 3.94 14.84 -5.01
N ASN A 238 4.26 15.76 -4.10
CA ASN A 238 4.98 15.51 -2.86
C ASN A 238 4.10 15.58 -1.61
N SER A 239 2.81 15.88 -1.75
CA SER A 239 1.87 16.07 -0.63
C SER A 239 1.79 14.86 0.30
N ALA A 240 1.69 13.70 -0.29
CA ALA A 240 1.64 12.43 0.44
C ALA A 240 3.02 11.78 0.62
N SER A 241 4.12 12.55 0.60
CA SER A 241 5.49 12.00 0.65
C SER A 241 5.73 11.12 1.88
N GLY A 242 5.19 11.49 3.02
CA GLY A 242 5.24 10.68 4.25
C GLY A 242 4.50 9.35 4.08
N LEU A 243 3.27 9.39 3.60
CA LEU A 243 2.44 8.21 3.37
C LEU A 243 3.02 7.35 2.23
N LYS A 244 3.46 7.95 1.13
CA LYS A 244 4.18 7.26 0.05
C LYS A 244 5.42 6.53 0.58
N ARG A 245 6.19 7.15 1.48
CA ARG A 245 7.37 6.51 2.11
C ARG A 245 6.98 5.32 2.96
N ILE A 246 5.93 5.44 3.78
CA ILE A 246 5.42 4.33 4.61
C ILE A 246 4.97 3.18 3.71
N ILE A 247 4.18 3.45 2.67
CA ILE A 247 3.70 2.45 1.70
C ILE A 247 4.90 1.79 1.02
N ASN A 248 5.87 2.55 0.54
CA ASN A 248 7.06 2.00 -0.11
C ASN A 248 7.89 1.12 0.83
N ASN A 249 8.14 1.56 2.07
CA ASN A 249 8.89 0.77 3.05
C ASN A 249 8.16 -0.52 3.41
N PHE A 250 6.84 -0.44 3.60
CA PHE A 250 6.02 -1.61 3.91
C PHE A 250 5.97 -2.59 2.73
N SER A 251 5.80 -2.08 1.52
CA SER A 251 5.84 -2.88 0.29
C SER A 251 7.20 -3.55 0.08
N GLN A 252 8.31 -2.84 0.32
CA GLN A 252 9.65 -3.43 0.27
C GLN A 252 9.81 -4.55 1.30
N PHE A 253 9.37 -4.34 2.53
CA PHE A 253 9.41 -5.37 3.57
C PHE A 253 8.59 -6.61 3.19
N LEU A 254 7.35 -6.42 2.76
CA LEU A 254 6.48 -7.51 2.31
C LEU A 254 7.05 -8.23 1.07
N SER A 255 7.66 -7.49 0.15
CA SER A 255 8.34 -8.07 -1.02
C SER A 255 9.51 -8.97 -0.62
N LEU A 256 10.31 -8.57 0.37
CA LEU A 256 11.39 -9.40 0.92
C LEU A 256 10.84 -10.68 1.56
N VAL A 257 9.74 -10.58 2.32
CA VAL A 257 9.05 -11.75 2.90
C VAL A 257 8.54 -12.67 1.78
N SER A 258 7.95 -12.12 0.73
CA SER A 258 7.45 -12.90 -0.41
C SER A 258 8.56 -13.61 -1.18
N ILE A 259 9.70 -12.94 -1.41
CA ILE A 259 10.86 -13.55 -2.05
C ILE A 259 11.42 -14.68 -1.17
N SER A 260 11.47 -14.48 0.15
CA SER A 260 11.89 -15.52 1.09
C SER A 260 10.97 -16.75 1.06
N ALA A 261 9.66 -16.53 1.02
CA ALA A 261 8.67 -17.58 0.85
C ALA A 261 8.83 -18.31 -0.50
N MET A 262 9.15 -17.58 -1.57
CA MET A 262 9.45 -18.17 -2.87
C MET A 262 10.72 -19.04 -2.86
N LEU A 263 11.75 -18.67 -2.12
CA LEU A 263 12.95 -19.52 -1.98
C LEU A 263 12.61 -20.85 -1.28
N ILE A 264 11.79 -20.80 -0.23
CA ILE A 264 11.29 -22.01 0.45
C ILE A 264 10.43 -22.86 -0.51
N ALA A 265 9.55 -22.21 -1.27
CA ALA A 265 8.77 -22.87 -2.31
C ALA A 265 9.66 -23.49 -3.40
N GLY A 266 10.77 -22.85 -3.74
CA GLY A 266 11.78 -23.37 -4.67
C GLY A 266 12.35 -24.72 -4.24
N ILE A 267 12.65 -24.89 -2.97
CA ILE A 267 13.08 -26.19 -2.40
C ILE A 267 11.97 -27.23 -2.56
N GLY A 268 10.72 -26.86 -2.28
CA GLY A 268 9.55 -27.72 -2.50
C GLY A 268 9.40 -28.14 -3.97
N ILE A 269 9.63 -27.22 -4.89
CA ILE A 269 9.64 -27.48 -6.34
C ILE A 269 10.73 -28.50 -6.69
N ALA A 270 11.97 -28.30 -6.22
CA ALA A 270 13.07 -29.21 -6.47
C ALA A 270 12.76 -30.64 -5.98
N ASN A 271 12.26 -30.77 -4.76
CA ASN A 271 11.92 -32.08 -4.17
C ASN A 271 10.78 -32.78 -4.93
N THR A 272 9.72 -32.02 -5.28
CA THR A 272 8.57 -32.58 -6.03
C THR A 272 8.99 -32.97 -7.45
N LEU A 273 9.83 -32.14 -8.10
CA LEU A 273 10.34 -32.44 -9.43
C LEU A 273 11.27 -33.65 -9.43
N LEU A 274 12.10 -33.82 -8.40
CA LEU A 274 12.92 -35.01 -8.22
C LEU A 274 12.06 -36.27 -8.05
N SER A 275 11.04 -36.20 -7.22
CA SER A 275 10.07 -37.29 -7.06
C SER A 275 9.35 -37.61 -8.38
N PHE A 276 8.95 -36.58 -9.12
CA PHE A 276 8.31 -36.75 -10.43
C PHE A 276 9.22 -37.41 -11.47
N ILE A 277 10.49 -37.00 -11.54
CA ILE A 277 11.49 -37.63 -12.43
C ILE A 277 11.70 -39.08 -12.03
N ASN A 278 11.86 -39.37 -10.74
CA ASN A 278 12.05 -40.73 -10.23
C ASN A 278 10.85 -41.64 -10.56
N GLN A 279 9.62 -41.16 -10.41
CA GLN A 279 8.42 -41.92 -10.78
C GLN A 279 8.31 -42.13 -12.30
N ASN A 280 8.92 -41.28 -13.11
CA ASN A 280 8.89 -41.38 -14.57
C ASN A 280 10.19 -42.00 -15.15
N ASN A 281 11.12 -42.52 -14.31
CA ASN A 281 12.37 -43.10 -14.76
C ASN A 281 12.22 -44.13 -15.85
N MET A 282 11.20 -44.99 -15.75
CA MET A 282 10.88 -45.98 -16.79
C MET A 282 10.49 -45.34 -18.14
N SER A 283 9.65 -44.31 -18.11
CA SER A 283 9.25 -43.57 -19.31
C SER A 283 10.45 -42.82 -19.94
N ILE A 284 11.35 -42.28 -19.11
CA ILE A 284 12.58 -41.64 -19.55
C ILE A 284 13.53 -42.66 -20.20
N ALA A 285 13.70 -43.84 -19.55
CA ALA A 285 14.54 -44.90 -20.05
C ALA A 285 14.01 -45.46 -21.40
N VAL A 286 12.68 -45.63 -21.57
CA VAL A 286 12.06 -46.00 -22.85
C VAL A 286 12.34 -44.97 -23.94
N ARG A 287 12.17 -43.66 -23.63
CA ARG A 287 12.46 -42.61 -24.60
C ARG A 287 13.94 -42.60 -25.02
N LYS A 288 14.86 -42.83 -24.09
CA LYS A 288 16.30 -43.00 -24.40
C LYS A 288 16.58 -44.24 -25.25
N ALA A 289 15.93 -45.37 -24.97
CA ALA A 289 16.07 -46.60 -25.75
C ALA A 289 15.59 -46.42 -27.19
N VAL A 290 14.54 -45.61 -27.40
CA VAL A 290 14.03 -45.27 -28.77
C VAL A 290 14.89 -44.20 -29.48
N GLY A 291 15.98 -43.70 -28.84
CA GLY A 291 16.91 -42.81 -29.49
C GLY A 291 16.77 -41.33 -29.16
N PHE A 292 15.94 -40.96 -28.16
CA PHE A 292 15.89 -39.56 -27.71
C PHE A 292 17.15 -39.20 -26.89
N TYR A 293 17.80 -38.11 -27.25
CA TYR A 293 18.91 -37.53 -26.47
C TYR A 293 18.39 -36.95 -25.14
N SER A 294 19.22 -37.05 -24.11
CA SER A 294 18.90 -36.46 -22.79
C SER A 294 18.55 -34.98 -22.87
N GLY A 295 19.20 -34.22 -23.76
CA GLY A 295 18.90 -32.82 -24.00
C GLY A 295 17.46 -32.55 -24.45
N ASN A 296 16.94 -33.34 -25.36
CA ASN A 296 15.57 -33.22 -25.87
C ASN A 296 14.54 -33.52 -24.75
N ILE A 297 14.85 -34.49 -23.88
CA ILE A 297 14.01 -34.83 -22.74
C ILE A 297 14.02 -33.68 -21.71
N LYS A 298 15.19 -33.12 -21.40
CA LYS A 298 15.30 -31.94 -20.50
C LYS A 298 14.52 -30.75 -21.03
N THR A 299 14.69 -30.42 -22.31
CA THR A 299 13.95 -29.33 -22.96
C THR A 299 12.44 -29.52 -22.87
N LEU A 300 11.94 -30.75 -22.96
CA LEU A 300 10.53 -31.06 -22.80
C LEU A 300 10.07 -30.70 -21.36
N TYR A 301 10.84 -31.06 -20.32
CA TYR A 301 10.49 -30.75 -18.94
C TYR A 301 10.58 -29.24 -18.65
N TYR A 302 11.59 -28.56 -19.16
CA TYR A 302 11.67 -27.08 -19.03
C TYR A 302 10.50 -26.40 -19.70
N LEU A 303 10.07 -26.88 -20.89
CA LEU A 303 8.91 -26.32 -21.58
C LEU A 303 7.60 -26.55 -20.79
N GLN A 304 7.46 -27.73 -20.16
CA GLN A 304 6.32 -28.01 -19.29
C GLN A 304 6.26 -27.08 -18.09
N LEU A 305 7.39 -26.88 -17.42
CA LEU A 305 7.50 -25.98 -16.26
C LEU A 305 7.24 -24.52 -16.65
N LEU A 306 7.71 -24.07 -17.82
CA LEU A 306 7.47 -22.72 -18.32
C LEU A 306 5.98 -22.49 -18.63
N ILE A 307 5.31 -23.45 -19.28
CA ILE A 307 3.86 -23.36 -19.54
C ILE A 307 3.10 -23.31 -18.21
N LEU A 308 3.46 -24.17 -17.27
CA LEU A 308 2.84 -24.24 -15.95
C LEU A 308 3.04 -22.91 -15.19
N LEU A 309 4.25 -22.35 -15.20
CA LEU A 309 4.54 -21.04 -14.61
C LEU A 309 3.67 -19.94 -15.22
N LEU A 310 3.57 -19.88 -16.54
CA LEU A 310 2.77 -18.86 -17.23
C LEU A 310 1.29 -18.96 -16.83
N VAL A 311 0.73 -20.14 -16.81
CA VAL A 311 -0.66 -20.36 -16.37
C VAL A 311 -0.84 -19.97 -14.91
N ILE A 312 0.05 -20.41 -14.01
CA ILE A 312 -0.06 -20.10 -12.58
C ILE A 312 0.11 -18.59 -12.33
N THR A 313 1.05 -17.93 -13.00
CA THR A 313 1.24 -16.47 -12.86
C THR A 313 -0.02 -15.73 -13.30
N THR A 314 -0.65 -16.14 -14.39
CA THR A 314 -1.89 -15.51 -14.87
C THR A 314 -3.01 -15.64 -13.85
N PHE A 315 -3.21 -16.84 -13.29
CA PHE A 315 -4.21 -17.06 -12.25
C PHE A 315 -3.87 -16.36 -10.93
N ALA A 316 -2.61 -16.38 -10.50
CA ALA A 316 -2.14 -15.71 -9.28
C ALA A 316 -2.32 -14.19 -9.38
N TYR A 317 -1.92 -13.60 -10.50
CA TYR A 317 -2.10 -12.18 -10.74
C TYR A 317 -3.57 -11.80 -10.90
N GLY A 318 -4.37 -12.59 -11.62
CA GLY A 318 -5.80 -12.36 -11.74
C GLY A 318 -6.54 -12.42 -10.40
N SER A 319 -6.20 -13.41 -9.55
CA SER A 319 -6.81 -13.53 -8.22
C SER A 319 -6.36 -12.46 -7.23
N SER A 320 -5.20 -11.83 -7.42
CA SER A 320 -4.74 -10.74 -6.56
C SER A 320 -5.65 -9.51 -6.56
N PHE A 321 -6.40 -9.28 -7.65
CA PHE A 321 -7.39 -8.21 -7.72
C PHE A 321 -8.55 -8.38 -6.73
N LEU A 322 -8.83 -9.59 -6.28
CA LEU A 322 -9.87 -9.86 -5.28
C LEU A 322 -9.49 -9.38 -3.87
N ILE A 323 -8.21 -9.11 -3.63
CA ILE A 323 -7.75 -8.59 -2.32
C ILE A 323 -7.98 -7.09 -2.21
N VAL A 324 -7.89 -6.34 -3.32
CA VAL A 324 -7.99 -4.87 -3.30
C VAL A 324 -9.28 -4.37 -2.66
N PRO A 325 -10.48 -4.89 -2.98
CA PRO A 325 -11.72 -4.47 -2.32
C PRO A 325 -11.74 -4.75 -0.80
N ILE A 326 -11.07 -5.80 -0.35
CA ILE A 326 -10.97 -6.11 1.09
C ILE A 326 -10.11 -5.05 1.78
N VAL A 327 -8.99 -4.67 1.17
CA VAL A 327 -8.10 -3.62 1.68
C VAL A 327 -8.77 -2.26 1.62
N ASP A 328 -9.52 -1.97 0.55
CA ASP A 328 -10.29 -0.74 0.37
C ASP A 328 -11.27 -0.50 1.52
N GLN A 329 -12.02 -1.51 1.93
CA GLN A 329 -12.96 -1.40 3.04
C GLN A 329 -12.29 -0.93 4.35
N TYR A 330 -11.08 -1.41 4.65
CA TYR A 330 -10.34 -0.98 5.84
C TYR A 330 -9.71 0.40 5.69
N LEU A 331 -9.31 0.78 4.49
CA LEU A 331 -8.66 2.07 4.23
C LEU A 331 -9.68 3.20 4.07
N SER A 332 -10.84 2.94 3.48
CA SER A 332 -11.91 3.92 3.35
C SER A 332 -12.46 4.34 4.71
N ASP A 333 -12.67 3.36 5.62
CA ASP A 333 -13.17 3.63 6.97
C ASP A 333 -12.15 4.39 7.84
N GLY A 334 -10.85 4.15 7.64
CA GLY A 334 -9.78 4.73 8.46
C GLY A 334 -9.14 5.98 7.90
N LEU A 335 -9.01 6.09 6.59
CA LEU A 335 -8.22 7.12 5.91
C LEU A 335 -9.01 7.92 4.87
N GLY A 336 -10.26 7.55 4.58
CA GLY A 336 -11.05 8.17 3.52
C GLY A 336 -10.48 7.96 2.11
N LEU A 337 -9.61 6.95 1.91
CA LEU A 337 -9.01 6.61 0.62
C LEU A 337 -9.84 5.52 -0.05
N ASN A 338 -10.27 5.75 -1.29
CA ASN A 338 -11.01 4.78 -2.10
C ASN A 338 -10.06 4.10 -3.09
N VAL A 339 -9.60 2.90 -2.75
CA VAL A 339 -8.57 2.20 -3.52
C VAL A 339 -9.22 1.31 -4.57
N SER A 340 -9.01 1.63 -5.84
CA SER A 340 -9.48 0.81 -6.96
C SER A 340 -8.36 -0.09 -7.50
N PRO A 341 -8.69 -1.34 -7.93
CA PRO A 341 -7.69 -2.24 -8.47
C PRO A 341 -7.09 -1.71 -9.79
N VAL A 342 -5.77 -1.73 -9.89
CA VAL A 342 -5.02 -1.25 -11.06
C VAL A 342 -4.33 -2.39 -11.76
N PHE A 343 -4.60 -2.56 -13.06
CA PHE A 343 -3.89 -3.51 -13.90
C PHE A 343 -2.56 -2.90 -14.40
N SER A 344 -1.45 -3.58 -14.11
CA SER A 344 -0.11 -3.19 -14.57
C SER A 344 0.57 -4.36 -15.28
N ILE A 345 0.73 -4.24 -16.59
CA ILE A 345 1.45 -5.24 -17.39
C ILE A 345 2.91 -5.37 -16.93
N LEU A 346 3.50 -4.27 -16.47
CA LEU A 346 4.86 -4.26 -15.96
C LEU A 346 5.02 -5.13 -14.72
N ASN A 347 4.06 -5.07 -13.80
CA ASN A 347 4.07 -5.91 -12.61
C ASN A 347 3.82 -7.38 -12.95
N PHE A 348 2.93 -7.68 -13.90
CA PHE A 348 2.77 -9.04 -14.40
C PHE A 348 4.11 -9.60 -14.92
N ILE A 349 4.84 -8.82 -15.72
CA ILE A 349 6.15 -9.22 -16.25
C ILE A 349 7.17 -9.41 -15.11
N LYS A 350 7.24 -8.51 -14.15
CA LYS A 350 8.14 -8.64 -12.98
C LYS A 350 7.88 -9.92 -12.20
N ILE A 351 6.61 -10.20 -11.88
CA ILE A 351 6.20 -11.40 -11.14
C ILE A 351 6.56 -12.66 -11.91
N PHE A 352 6.28 -12.67 -13.23
CA PHE A 352 6.65 -13.78 -14.10
C PHE A 352 8.17 -14.01 -14.14
N LEU A 353 8.97 -12.94 -14.26
CA LEU A 353 10.44 -13.03 -14.26
C LEU A 353 11.00 -13.54 -12.94
N VAL A 354 10.48 -13.07 -11.81
CA VAL A 354 10.88 -13.57 -10.49
C VAL A 354 10.53 -15.06 -10.35
N GLY A 355 9.31 -15.45 -10.74
CA GLY A 355 8.90 -16.84 -10.76
C GLY A 355 9.76 -17.72 -11.66
N LEU A 356 10.10 -17.22 -12.85
CA LEU A 356 10.99 -17.90 -13.80
C LEU A 356 12.40 -18.10 -13.22
N LEU A 357 12.95 -17.08 -12.59
CA LEU A 357 14.28 -17.15 -11.98
C LEU A 357 14.33 -18.23 -10.89
N VAL A 358 13.36 -18.22 -9.98
CA VAL A 358 13.28 -19.22 -8.91
C VAL A 358 13.09 -20.62 -9.50
N LEU A 359 12.17 -20.78 -10.44
CA LEU A 359 11.90 -22.06 -11.08
C LEU A 359 13.16 -22.59 -11.78
N VAL A 360 13.89 -21.77 -12.52
CA VAL A 360 15.13 -22.16 -13.23
C VAL A 360 16.20 -22.58 -12.24
N ILE A 361 16.49 -21.76 -11.22
CA ILE A 361 17.52 -22.08 -10.20
C ILE A 361 17.28 -23.43 -9.55
N PHE A 362 16.06 -23.70 -9.11
CA PHE A 362 15.75 -24.93 -8.38
C PHE A 362 15.48 -26.14 -9.28
N SER A 363 15.15 -25.94 -10.56
CA SER A 363 14.93 -27.06 -11.49
C SER A 363 16.21 -27.55 -12.17
N ILE A 364 17.24 -26.71 -12.33
CA ILE A 364 18.49 -27.11 -13.02
C ILE A 364 19.11 -28.37 -12.42
N PRO A 365 19.42 -28.43 -11.09
CA PRO A 365 20.08 -29.60 -10.51
C PRO A 365 19.21 -30.85 -10.64
N THR A 366 17.90 -30.68 -10.46
CA THR A 366 16.95 -31.78 -10.51
C THR A 366 16.76 -32.34 -11.92
N ILE A 367 16.59 -31.48 -12.94
CA ILE A 367 16.47 -31.92 -14.34
C ILE A 367 17.76 -32.51 -14.86
N SER A 368 18.93 -32.07 -14.35
CA SER A 368 20.22 -32.66 -14.70
C SER A 368 20.34 -34.12 -14.27
N SER A 369 19.59 -34.57 -13.24
CA SER A 369 19.55 -36.00 -12.84
C SER A 369 19.02 -36.93 -13.94
N ILE A 370 18.30 -36.39 -14.94
CA ILE A 370 17.86 -37.16 -16.12
C ILE A 370 19.05 -37.82 -16.85
N ASP A 371 20.24 -37.20 -16.81
CA ASP A 371 21.43 -37.78 -17.44
C ASP A 371 21.82 -39.13 -16.80
N GLN A 372 21.58 -39.29 -15.52
CA GLN A 372 21.94 -40.50 -14.77
C GLN A 372 21.00 -41.68 -15.06
N VAL A 373 19.82 -41.42 -15.64
CA VAL A 373 18.87 -42.47 -16.02
C VAL A 373 19.42 -43.19 -17.28
N ARG A 374 19.85 -44.45 -17.11
CA ARG A 374 20.37 -45.29 -18.20
C ARG A 374 19.24 -46.08 -18.87
N ALA A 375 19.34 -46.27 -20.21
CA ALA A 375 18.42 -47.15 -20.94
C ALA A 375 18.44 -48.62 -20.42
N SER A 376 19.60 -49.06 -19.89
CA SER A 376 19.74 -50.40 -19.29
C SER A 376 18.86 -50.62 -18.05
N ASN A 377 18.38 -49.56 -17.38
CA ASN A 377 17.47 -49.72 -16.22
C ASN A 377 16.11 -50.38 -16.61
N LEU A 378 15.74 -50.36 -17.91
CA LEU A 378 14.59 -51.10 -18.42
C LEU A 378 14.72 -52.60 -18.16
N PHE A 379 15.89 -53.16 -18.42
CA PHE A 379 16.11 -54.60 -18.31
C PHE A 379 16.18 -55.06 -16.84
N ARG A 380 16.78 -54.24 -15.98
CA ARG A 380 16.95 -54.58 -14.53
C ARG A 380 15.60 -54.64 -13.79
N ASN A 381 14.65 -53.79 -14.08
CA ASN A 381 13.32 -53.78 -13.48
C ASN A 381 12.47 -54.96 -13.99
N VAL A 382 12.65 -55.37 -15.25
CA VAL A 382 11.96 -56.54 -15.81
C VAL A 382 12.48 -57.85 -15.12
N PHE A 383 13.77 -57.96 -14.91
CA PHE A 383 14.35 -59.11 -14.21
C PHE A 383 13.94 -59.20 -12.74
N GLN A 384 13.91 -58.10 -11.98
CA GLN A 384 13.41 -58.09 -10.60
C GLN A 384 11.94 -58.46 -10.48
N ASN A 385 11.08 -58.05 -11.39
CA ASN A 385 9.69 -58.43 -11.41
C ASN A 385 9.52 -59.93 -11.78
N LEU A 386 10.38 -60.48 -12.59
CA LEU A 386 10.38 -61.90 -12.91
C LEU A 386 10.83 -62.76 -11.75
N GLU A 387 11.88 -62.35 -11.01
CA GLU A 387 12.31 -63.06 -9.80
C GLU A 387 11.21 -63.05 -8.71
N PHE A 388 10.48 -61.94 -8.51
CA PHE A 388 9.34 -61.91 -7.57
C PHE A 388 8.18 -62.79 -8.01
N TYR A 389 7.99 -62.97 -9.32
CA TYR A 389 6.92 -63.84 -9.83
C TYR A 389 7.24 -65.33 -9.69
N TYR A 390 8.52 -65.68 -9.83
CA TYR A 390 9.00 -67.06 -9.64
C TYR A 390 9.13 -67.47 -8.17
N SER A 391 9.51 -66.52 -7.29
CA SER A 391 9.62 -66.77 -5.85
C SER A 391 8.25 -66.96 -5.14
N LYS A 392 7.18 -66.53 -5.76
CA LYS A 392 5.80 -66.69 -5.23
C LYS A 392 5.12 -67.96 -5.69
N LYS A 393 5.78 -68.80 -6.54
CA LYS A 393 5.27 -70.07 -7.06
C LYS A 393 6.06 -71.28 -6.58
N SER A 394 7.09 -71.12 -5.79
CA SER A 394 7.79 -72.18 -5.03
C SER A 394 7.43 -72.01 -3.54
#